data_80c7e1f816aad90ba84847400e83f12a
#
_entry.id   80c7e1f816aad90ba84847400e83f12a
#
_cell.length_a   1.000
_cell.length_b   1.000
_cell.length_c   1.000
_cell.angle_alpha   90.00
_cell.angle_beta   90.00
_cell.angle_gamma   90.00
#
_symmetry.space_group_name_H-M   'P 1'
#
loop_
_entity.id
_entity.type
_entity.pdbx_description
1 polymer ?
#
loop_
_entity_poly.entity_id
_entity_poly.type
_entity_poly.pdbx_seq_one_letter_code
_entity_poly.pdbx_strand_id
1 'polypeptide(L)'
;MAVWFFHGKEEYKIEKEVQKLRKELLDEAFKSMNFRIYYSPSFSELLDILQSAPLMFGNILSVVHCENYFLKTKNKKTDFSDEQIESIESSLKNISDGNNIIFICEIPRNEDKKVDSRTKLYKVFSKFSKTVEFPQYKSFDKDFVPFVISMAKEKGLKADSKTAEYLTERLGVNLRLISSELEKIATAIYPEKVLKIKDIDTYCRLTDNVFALADLITSNNNDEIMKQLSSIFEKSHPLEVSALLQSNLRKFIYIKSNQKTLSMKMIADNLKMHEYPVKLISEKIKNISLEDLKDYKHRLTEAEFKIKTGQTINPEYILESVIFGKRL
;
A
#
# COMPACT_ATOMS: atom_id res chain seq x y z
N MET A 1 -20.26 -24.73 -1.07
CA MET A 1 -20.80 -23.45 -1.57
C MET A 1 -19.72 -22.79 -2.38
N ALA A 2 -19.98 -22.56 -3.64
CA ALA A 2 -18.96 -22.23 -4.64
C ALA A 2 -18.87 -20.73 -4.96
N VAL A 3 -19.41 -19.85 -4.08
CA VAL A 3 -19.43 -18.39 -4.30
C VAL A 3 -18.80 -17.65 -3.14
N TRP A 4 -17.92 -16.71 -3.46
CA TRP A 4 -17.29 -15.79 -2.51
C TRP A 4 -17.58 -14.34 -2.90
N PHE A 5 -17.70 -13.48 -1.91
CA PHE A 5 -17.78 -12.05 -2.11
C PHE A 5 -16.74 -11.35 -1.23
N PHE A 6 -15.67 -10.88 -1.86
CA PHE A 6 -14.55 -10.20 -1.22
C PHE A 6 -14.67 -8.70 -1.46
N HIS A 7 -14.63 -7.92 -0.39
CA HIS A 7 -14.66 -6.47 -0.54
C HIS A 7 -13.74 -5.79 0.49
N GLY A 8 -13.28 -4.60 0.18
CA GLY A 8 -12.47 -3.81 1.11
C GLY A 8 -11.32 -3.08 0.46
N LYS A 9 -10.48 -2.46 1.31
CA LYS A 9 -9.35 -1.61 0.90
C LYS A 9 -8.02 -2.35 0.80
N GLU A 10 -7.95 -3.60 1.27
CA GLU A 10 -6.69 -4.37 1.31
C GLU A 10 -6.60 -5.32 0.11
N GLU A 11 -6.31 -4.76 -1.06
CA GLU A 11 -6.17 -5.46 -2.33
C GLU A 11 -5.20 -6.65 -2.27
N TYR A 12 -4.08 -6.51 -1.56
CA TYR A 12 -3.08 -7.55 -1.44
C TYR A 12 -3.62 -8.83 -0.79
N LYS A 13 -4.45 -8.68 0.25
CA LYS A 13 -5.09 -9.83 0.91
C LYS A 13 -6.15 -10.47 0.02
N ILE A 14 -6.94 -9.66 -0.69
CA ILE A 14 -7.92 -10.15 -1.65
C ILE A 14 -7.22 -11.00 -2.71
N GLU A 15 -6.16 -10.46 -3.32
CA GLU A 15 -5.38 -11.18 -4.33
C GLU A 15 -4.78 -12.49 -3.80
N LYS A 16 -4.23 -12.48 -2.59
CA LYS A 16 -3.72 -13.71 -1.95
C LYS A 16 -4.80 -14.76 -1.75
N GLU A 17 -5.98 -14.39 -1.30
CA GLU A 17 -7.07 -15.33 -1.10
C GLU A 17 -7.59 -15.88 -2.44
N VAL A 18 -7.66 -15.04 -3.48
CA VAL A 18 -7.95 -15.49 -4.85
C VAL A 18 -6.91 -16.50 -5.34
N GLN A 19 -5.60 -16.23 -5.15
CA GLN A 19 -4.54 -17.15 -5.57
C GLN A 19 -4.58 -18.47 -4.79
N LYS A 20 -4.95 -18.43 -3.51
CA LYS A 20 -5.14 -19.62 -2.70
C LYS A 20 -6.30 -20.47 -3.22
N LEU A 21 -7.47 -19.86 -3.41
CA LEU A 21 -8.65 -20.55 -3.96
C LEU A 21 -8.38 -21.09 -5.36
N ARG A 22 -7.65 -20.37 -6.21
CA ARG A 22 -7.24 -20.82 -7.52
C ARG A 22 -6.41 -22.12 -7.46
N LYS A 23 -5.50 -22.22 -6.49
CA LYS A 23 -4.68 -23.45 -6.28
C LYS A 23 -5.49 -24.60 -5.72
N GLU A 24 -6.47 -24.30 -4.86
CA GLU A 24 -7.31 -25.32 -4.21
C GLU A 24 -8.39 -25.88 -5.12
N LEU A 25 -8.96 -25.04 -5.99
CA LEU A 25 -10.15 -25.39 -6.76
C LEU A 25 -9.85 -25.87 -8.18
N LEU A 26 -8.75 -25.43 -8.80
CA LEU A 26 -8.44 -25.75 -10.19
C LEU A 26 -7.38 -26.83 -10.30
N ASP A 27 -7.63 -27.76 -11.21
CA ASP A 27 -6.63 -28.74 -11.63
C ASP A 27 -5.47 -28.05 -12.35
N GLU A 28 -4.24 -28.40 -12.00
CA GLU A 28 -3.03 -27.80 -12.54
C GLU A 28 -2.94 -27.91 -14.06
N ALA A 29 -3.41 -29.03 -14.62
CA ALA A 29 -3.38 -29.30 -16.07
C ALA A 29 -4.30 -28.37 -16.87
N PHE A 30 -5.41 -27.91 -16.27
CA PHE A 30 -6.43 -27.10 -16.95
C PHE A 30 -6.57 -25.69 -16.39
N LYS A 31 -5.68 -25.28 -15.52
CA LYS A 31 -5.72 -24.02 -14.77
C LYS A 31 -5.81 -22.76 -15.63
N SER A 32 -5.16 -22.77 -16.80
CA SER A 32 -5.20 -21.63 -17.73
C SER A 32 -6.52 -21.53 -18.48
N MET A 33 -7.18 -22.65 -18.74
CA MET A 33 -8.46 -22.70 -19.48
C MET A 33 -9.66 -22.43 -18.57
N ASN A 34 -9.55 -22.88 -17.31
CA ASN A 34 -10.65 -22.86 -16.35
C ASN A 34 -10.61 -21.64 -15.41
N PHE A 35 -9.64 -20.75 -15.55
CA PHE A 35 -9.55 -19.49 -14.82
C PHE A 35 -9.92 -18.32 -15.72
N ARG A 36 -10.94 -17.57 -15.32
CA ARG A 36 -11.43 -16.41 -16.07
C ARG A 36 -11.56 -15.19 -15.17
N ILE A 37 -11.28 -14.01 -15.73
CA ILE A 37 -11.41 -12.73 -15.02
C ILE A 37 -12.33 -11.83 -15.84
N TYR A 38 -13.30 -11.24 -15.18
CA TYR A 38 -14.27 -10.30 -15.75
C TYR A 38 -14.22 -8.97 -15.02
N TYR A 39 -14.29 -7.88 -15.76
CA TYR A 39 -14.27 -6.53 -15.22
C TYR A 39 -15.58 -5.84 -15.51
N SER A 40 -16.36 -5.52 -14.46
CA SER A 40 -17.63 -4.79 -14.55
C SER A 40 -18.59 -5.37 -15.62
N PRO A 41 -18.88 -6.69 -15.61
CA PRO A 41 -19.74 -7.28 -16.61
C PRO A 41 -21.13 -6.64 -16.62
N SER A 42 -21.77 -6.62 -17.78
CA SER A 42 -23.17 -6.23 -17.92
C SER A 42 -24.10 -7.23 -17.24
N PHE A 43 -25.38 -6.91 -17.12
CA PHE A 43 -26.36 -7.81 -16.51
C PHE A 43 -26.44 -9.16 -17.25
N SER A 44 -26.46 -9.15 -18.59
CA SER A 44 -26.50 -10.39 -19.39
C SER A 44 -25.24 -11.24 -19.22
N GLU A 45 -24.06 -10.61 -19.28
CA GLU A 45 -22.80 -11.30 -19.05
C GLU A 45 -22.70 -11.87 -17.62
N LEU A 46 -23.22 -11.16 -16.61
CA LEU A 46 -23.28 -11.67 -15.25
C LEU A 46 -24.15 -12.92 -15.16
N LEU A 47 -25.31 -12.94 -15.81
CA LEU A 47 -26.16 -14.12 -15.85
C LEU A 47 -25.47 -15.30 -16.55
N ASP A 48 -24.78 -15.06 -17.65
CA ASP A 48 -24.01 -16.08 -18.37
C ASP A 48 -22.91 -16.69 -17.48
N ILE A 49 -22.21 -15.85 -16.69
CA ILE A 49 -21.21 -16.31 -15.72
C ILE A 49 -21.85 -17.19 -14.64
N LEU A 50 -22.98 -16.74 -14.07
CA LEU A 50 -23.70 -17.47 -13.02
C LEU A 50 -24.26 -18.82 -13.50
N GLN A 51 -24.72 -18.89 -14.76
CA GLN A 51 -25.31 -20.07 -15.37
C GLN A 51 -24.27 -20.97 -16.06
N SER A 52 -23.01 -20.56 -16.11
CA SER A 52 -21.93 -21.36 -16.70
C SER A 52 -21.85 -22.73 -16.01
N ALA A 53 -21.65 -23.77 -16.78
CA ALA A 53 -21.38 -25.10 -16.26
C ALA A 53 -19.97 -25.54 -16.66
N PRO A 54 -19.26 -26.26 -15.77
CA PRO A 54 -17.97 -26.83 -16.14
C PRO A 54 -18.13 -27.82 -17.27
N LEU A 55 -17.26 -27.70 -18.26
CA LEU A 55 -17.12 -28.68 -19.33
C LEU A 55 -16.33 -29.89 -18.81
N MET A 56 -15.91 -30.80 -19.69
CA MET A 56 -15.28 -32.09 -19.37
C MET A 56 -13.97 -32.01 -18.53
N PHE A 57 -13.45 -30.83 -18.25
CA PHE A 57 -12.12 -30.61 -17.67
C PHE A 57 -12.12 -30.06 -16.23
N GLY A 58 -13.06 -30.50 -15.41
CA GLY A 58 -13.08 -30.16 -13.95
C GLY A 58 -13.69 -28.80 -13.63
N ASN A 59 -13.39 -28.30 -12.43
CA ASN A 59 -13.94 -27.05 -11.93
C ASN A 59 -13.49 -25.83 -12.74
N ILE A 60 -14.37 -24.85 -12.87
CA ILE A 60 -14.04 -23.51 -13.36
C ILE A 60 -14.03 -22.51 -12.21
N LEU A 61 -13.21 -21.47 -12.34
CA LEU A 61 -13.14 -20.36 -11.40
C LEU A 61 -13.22 -19.04 -12.15
N SER A 62 -14.30 -18.32 -11.91
CA SER A 62 -14.54 -16.98 -12.47
C SER A 62 -14.31 -15.94 -11.39
N VAL A 63 -13.43 -14.97 -11.65
CA VAL A 63 -13.21 -13.78 -10.80
C VAL A 63 -13.92 -12.62 -11.45
N VAL A 64 -14.83 -11.98 -10.73
CA VAL A 64 -15.68 -10.90 -11.23
C VAL A 64 -15.41 -9.63 -10.41
N HIS A 65 -14.73 -8.66 -11.02
CA HIS A 65 -14.59 -7.31 -10.46
C HIS A 65 -15.89 -6.56 -10.65
N CYS A 66 -16.52 -6.18 -9.54
CA CYS A 66 -17.88 -5.63 -9.49
C CYS A 66 -17.99 -4.33 -8.67
N GLU A 67 -16.95 -3.50 -8.68
CA GLU A 67 -16.90 -2.21 -8.00
C GLU A 67 -18.08 -1.31 -8.40
N ASN A 68 -18.45 -1.35 -9.68
CA ASN A 68 -19.56 -0.59 -10.26
C ASN A 68 -20.94 -0.99 -9.70
N TYR A 69 -21.08 -2.19 -9.13
CA TYR A 69 -22.35 -2.64 -8.55
C TYR A 69 -22.58 -2.12 -7.14
N PHE A 70 -21.50 -1.90 -6.38
CA PHE A 70 -21.56 -1.61 -4.96
C PHE A 70 -21.03 -0.23 -4.57
N LEU A 71 -20.13 0.35 -5.39
CA LEU A 71 -19.55 1.67 -5.12
C LEU A 71 -20.30 2.74 -5.93
N LYS A 72 -20.93 3.68 -5.23
CA LYS A 72 -21.55 4.84 -5.87
C LYS A 72 -20.47 5.74 -6.48
N THR A 73 -20.46 5.85 -7.79
CA THR A 73 -19.65 6.83 -8.51
C THR A 73 -20.56 7.99 -8.96
N LYS A 74 -20.02 9.22 -8.99
CA LYS A 74 -20.80 10.43 -9.33
C LYS A 74 -21.50 10.35 -10.70
N ASN A 75 -21.03 9.48 -11.60
CA ASN A 75 -21.44 9.43 -13.00
C ASN A 75 -22.00 8.09 -13.51
N LYS A 76 -22.10 7.05 -12.70
CA LYS A 76 -22.70 5.76 -13.09
C LYS A 76 -23.36 5.10 -11.90
N LYS A 77 -24.68 5.09 -11.89
CA LYS A 77 -25.49 4.14 -11.15
C LYS A 77 -25.63 2.90 -12.05
N THR A 78 -25.03 1.79 -11.68
CA THR A 78 -25.49 0.50 -12.14
C THR A 78 -26.54 0.06 -11.13
N ASP A 79 -27.70 0.71 -11.18
CA ASP A 79 -28.84 0.27 -10.37
C ASP A 79 -29.50 -0.85 -11.19
N PHE A 80 -29.32 -2.09 -10.77
CA PHE A 80 -30.14 -3.18 -11.26
C PHE A 80 -31.59 -2.94 -10.87
N SER A 81 -32.52 -3.20 -11.80
CA SER A 81 -33.95 -3.21 -11.47
C SER A 81 -34.26 -4.32 -10.45
N ASP A 82 -35.39 -4.23 -9.77
CA ASP A 82 -35.83 -5.28 -8.84
C ASP A 82 -35.94 -6.64 -9.52
N GLU A 83 -36.46 -6.68 -10.76
CA GLU A 83 -36.55 -7.89 -11.60
C GLU A 83 -35.18 -8.47 -11.91
N GLN A 84 -34.18 -7.60 -12.20
CA GLN A 84 -32.81 -8.05 -12.44
C GLN A 84 -32.18 -8.61 -11.17
N ILE A 85 -32.41 -8.01 -10.00
CA ILE A 85 -31.93 -8.53 -8.73
C ILE A 85 -32.55 -9.90 -8.40
N GLU A 86 -33.83 -10.10 -8.68
CA GLU A 86 -34.52 -11.39 -8.52
C GLU A 86 -33.94 -12.47 -9.45
N SER A 87 -33.61 -12.10 -10.70
CA SER A 87 -32.93 -12.98 -11.65
C SER A 87 -31.53 -13.38 -11.16
N ILE A 88 -30.77 -12.43 -10.62
CA ILE A 88 -29.46 -12.70 -10.00
C ILE A 88 -29.62 -13.63 -8.79
N GLU A 89 -30.59 -13.35 -7.91
CA GLU A 89 -30.86 -14.20 -6.73
C GLU A 89 -31.19 -15.66 -7.16
N SER A 90 -32.05 -15.82 -8.14
CA SER A 90 -32.40 -17.13 -8.70
C SER A 90 -31.20 -17.87 -9.26
N SER A 91 -30.35 -17.17 -10.02
CA SER A 91 -29.14 -17.74 -10.62
C SER A 91 -28.11 -18.12 -9.54
N LEU A 92 -27.89 -17.27 -8.53
CA LEU A 92 -27.00 -17.56 -7.39
C LEU A 92 -27.47 -18.79 -6.59
N LYS A 93 -28.76 -19.01 -6.49
CA LYS A 93 -29.34 -20.18 -5.81
C LYS A 93 -29.09 -21.48 -6.56
N ASN A 94 -29.02 -21.41 -7.90
CA ASN A 94 -28.98 -22.57 -8.78
C ASN A 94 -27.63 -22.71 -9.51
N ILE A 95 -26.52 -22.25 -8.91
CA ILE A 95 -25.19 -22.41 -9.50
C ILE A 95 -24.85 -23.88 -9.64
N SER A 96 -24.36 -24.26 -10.83
CA SER A 96 -23.94 -25.61 -11.14
C SER A 96 -22.76 -26.05 -10.27
N ASP A 97 -22.71 -27.33 -9.91
CA ASP A 97 -21.54 -27.90 -9.25
C ASP A 97 -20.30 -27.74 -10.13
N GLY A 98 -19.19 -27.36 -9.51
CA GLY A 98 -17.94 -27.08 -10.19
C GLY A 98 -17.84 -25.67 -10.81
N ASN A 99 -18.91 -24.88 -10.84
CA ASN A 99 -18.83 -23.45 -11.17
C ASN A 99 -18.53 -22.65 -9.90
N ASN A 100 -17.31 -22.16 -9.79
CA ASN A 100 -16.84 -21.39 -8.64
C ASN A 100 -16.69 -19.92 -9.05
N ILE A 101 -17.23 -19.00 -8.24
CA ILE A 101 -17.26 -17.59 -8.57
C ILE A 101 -16.77 -16.76 -7.38
N ILE A 102 -15.81 -15.86 -7.64
CA ILE A 102 -15.34 -14.89 -6.67
C ILE A 102 -15.72 -13.50 -7.17
N PHE A 103 -16.63 -12.86 -6.46
CA PHE A 103 -16.94 -11.44 -6.66
C PHE A 103 -15.98 -10.59 -5.85
N ILE A 104 -15.40 -9.58 -6.49
CA ILE A 104 -14.45 -8.66 -5.87
C ILE A 104 -14.98 -7.23 -6.01
N CYS A 105 -15.04 -6.53 -4.88
CA CYS A 105 -15.30 -5.10 -4.82
C CYS A 105 -14.14 -4.41 -4.09
N GLU A 106 -13.12 -4.03 -4.84
CA GLU A 106 -11.98 -3.27 -4.31
C GLU A 106 -12.37 -1.81 -4.06
N ILE A 107 -12.00 -1.30 -2.89
CA ILE A 107 -12.23 0.09 -2.52
C ILE A 107 -10.88 0.81 -2.57
N PRO A 108 -10.73 1.88 -3.38
CA PRO A 108 -9.49 2.63 -3.43
C PRO A 108 -9.08 3.14 -2.04
N ARG A 109 -7.79 2.98 -1.69
CA ARG A 109 -7.27 3.33 -0.36
C ARG A 109 -7.53 4.79 0.03
N ASN A 110 -7.49 5.69 -0.95
CA ASN A 110 -7.62 7.14 -0.74
C ASN A 110 -9.06 7.62 -0.74
N GLU A 111 -10.05 6.74 -0.88
CA GLU A 111 -11.46 7.10 -0.93
C GLU A 111 -12.18 6.65 0.35
N ASP A 112 -13.02 7.53 0.91
CA ASP A 112 -13.91 7.20 2.04
C ASP A 112 -15.19 6.50 1.58
N LYS A 113 -15.07 5.66 0.56
CA LYS A 113 -16.17 4.82 0.10
C LYS A 113 -16.26 3.55 0.92
N LYS A 114 -17.48 3.06 1.07
CA LYS A 114 -17.79 1.76 1.70
C LYS A 114 -18.87 1.08 0.88
N VAL A 115 -18.84 -0.23 0.87
CA VAL A 115 -19.96 -1.03 0.36
C VAL A 115 -21.17 -0.81 1.25
N ASP A 116 -22.30 -0.42 0.67
CA ASP A 116 -23.54 -0.22 1.44
C ASP A 116 -24.25 -1.55 1.67
N SER A 117 -24.09 -2.11 2.86
CA SER A 117 -24.69 -3.38 3.26
C SER A 117 -26.22 -3.36 3.35
N ARG A 118 -26.86 -2.19 3.26
CA ARG A 118 -28.32 -2.04 3.33
C ARG A 118 -28.99 -2.30 1.97
N THR A 119 -28.22 -2.25 0.88
CA THR A 119 -28.77 -2.43 -0.47
C THR A 119 -29.34 -3.83 -0.67
N LYS A 120 -30.41 -3.95 -1.48
CA LYS A 120 -31.03 -5.23 -1.83
C LYS A 120 -30.01 -6.18 -2.47
N LEU A 121 -29.19 -5.65 -3.38
CA LEU A 121 -28.14 -6.40 -4.06
C LEU A 121 -27.10 -6.97 -3.07
N TYR A 122 -26.59 -6.16 -2.13
CA TYR A 122 -25.64 -6.66 -1.13
C TYR A 122 -26.23 -7.81 -0.30
N LYS A 123 -27.50 -7.67 0.10
CA LYS A 123 -28.19 -8.71 0.89
C LYS A 123 -28.30 -10.02 0.11
N VAL A 124 -28.59 -9.96 -1.18
CA VAL A 124 -28.62 -11.13 -2.07
C VAL A 124 -27.24 -11.78 -2.14
N PHE A 125 -26.20 -10.99 -2.42
CA PHE A 125 -24.83 -11.55 -2.50
C PHE A 125 -24.40 -12.15 -1.15
N SER A 126 -24.62 -11.47 -0.04
CA SER A 126 -24.27 -11.97 1.30
C SER A 126 -25.01 -13.26 1.69
N LYS A 127 -26.23 -13.44 1.20
CA LYS A 127 -27.04 -14.64 1.48
C LYS A 127 -26.50 -15.88 0.78
N PHE A 128 -25.98 -15.73 -0.46
CA PHE A 128 -25.57 -16.85 -1.32
C PHE A 128 -24.04 -16.99 -1.48
N SER A 129 -23.25 -16.14 -0.82
CA SER A 129 -21.80 -16.19 -0.89
C SER A 129 -21.15 -16.22 0.49
N LYS A 130 -19.90 -16.70 0.55
CA LYS A 130 -19.02 -16.46 1.68
C LYS A 130 -18.47 -15.03 1.57
N THR A 131 -19.13 -14.09 2.26
CA THR A 131 -18.72 -12.68 2.27
C THR A 131 -17.58 -12.46 3.26
N VAL A 132 -16.49 -11.81 2.78
CA VAL A 132 -15.32 -11.47 3.60
C VAL A 132 -14.93 -10.02 3.32
N GLU A 133 -14.84 -9.22 4.38
CA GLU A 133 -14.31 -7.87 4.32
C GLU A 133 -12.81 -7.87 4.59
N PHE A 134 -12.05 -7.15 3.75
CA PHE A 134 -10.61 -6.96 3.88
C PHE A 134 -10.30 -5.49 4.21
N PRO A 135 -10.38 -5.10 5.49
CA PRO A 135 -10.06 -3.74 5.90
C PRO A 135 -8.57 -3.46 5.74
N GLN A 136 -8.23 -2.22 5.41
CA GLN A 136 -6.84 -1.77 5.40
C GLN A 136 -6.26 -1.78 6.81
N TYR A 137 -5.06 -2.30 6.96
CA TYR A 137 -4.32 -2.18 8.21
C TYR A 137 -4.00 -0.73 8.54
N LYS A 138 -4.05 -0.45 9.83
CA LYS A 138 -3.49 0.77 10.42
C LYS A 138 -2.18 0.41 11.11
N SER A 139 -1.26 1.36 11.19
CA SER A 139 0.07 1.13 11.78
C SER A 139 0.07 0.68 13.24
N PHE A 140 -1.04 0.89 13.95
CA PHE A 140 -1.21 0.51 15.37
C PHE A 140 -2.05 -0.75 15.57
N ASP A 141 -2.49 -1.42 14.50
CA ASP A 141 -3.24 -2.66 14.63
C ASP A 141 -2.33 -3.74 15.22
N LYS A 142 -2.76 -4.34 16.32
CA LYS A 142 -1.96 -5.33 17.06
C LYS A 142 -1.57 -6.54 16.20
N ASP A 143 -2.39 -6.86 15.21
CA ASP A 143 -2.18 -8.01 14.33
C ASP A 143 -1.29 -7.68 13.13
N PHE A 144 -0.89 -6.40 12.94
CA PHE A 144 -0.13 -5.98 11.77
C PHE A 144 1.30 -6.53 11.79
N VAL A 145 2.04 -6.34 12.87
CA VAL A 145 3.42 -6.86 13.00
C VAL A 145 3.46 -8.40 12.93
N PRO A 146 2.61 -9.15 13.66
CA PRO A 146 2.48 -10.59 13.46
C PRO A 146 2.19 -11.01 12.03
N PHE A 147 1.35 -10.27 11.32
CA PHE A 147 1.07 -10.54 9.91
C PHE A 147 2.31 -10.33 9.03
N VAL A 148 3.09 -9.28 9.24
CA VAL A 148 4.36 -9.03 8.52
C VAL A 148 5.39 -10.13 8.80
N ILE A 149 5.48 -10.63 10.04
CA ILE A 149 6.32 -11.79 10.38
C ILE A 149 5.88 -13.03 9.58
N SER A 150 4.57 -13.24 9.45
CA SER A 150 4.06 -14.36 8.63
C SER A 150 4.41 -14.19 7.14
N MET A 151 4.36 -12.96 6.62
CA MET A 151 4.79 -12.65 5.25
C MET A 151 6.29 -12.92 5.04
N ALA A 152 7.14 -12.55 6.00
CA ALA A 152 8.56 -12.86 5.96
C ALA A 152 8.80 -14.39 5.93
N LYS A 153 8.07 -15.14 6.77
CA LYS A 153 8.14 -16.61 6.78
C LYS A 153 7.74 -17.24 5.45
N GLU A 154 6.72 -16.72 4.78
CA GLU A 154 6.32 -17.19 3.44
C GLU A 154 7.40 -16.98 2.38
N LYS A 155 8.24 -15.95 2.54
CA LYS A 155 9.40 -15.68 1.69
C LYS A 155 10.67 -16.41 2.15
N GLY A 156 10.56 -17.33 3.14
CA GLY A 156 11.68 -18.11 3.67
C GLY A 156 12.55 -17.36 4.68
N LEU A 157 12.13 -16.18 5.13
CA LEU A 157 12.85 -15.37 6.11
C LEU A 157 12.32 -15.61 7.54
N LYS A 158 13.22 -15.57 8.52
CA LYS A 158 12.89 -15.51 9.95
C LYS A 158 13.09 -14.08 10.43
N ALA A 159 12.01 -13.43 10.84
CA ALA A 159 12.02 -12.08 11.43
C ALA A 159 11.54 -12.16 12.88
N ASP A 160 12.19 -11.44 13.78
CA ASP A 160 11.69 -11.18 15.13
C ASP A 160 10.74 -9.95 15.11
N SER A 161 10.01 -9.72 16.22
CA SER A 161 9.09 -8.60 16.33
C SER A 161 9.78 -7.25 16.12
N LYS A 162 10.98 -7.06 16.69
CA LYS A 162 11.72 -5.81 16.58
C LYS A 162 12.13 -5.49 15.14
N THR A 163 12.58 -6.50 14.40
CA THR A 163 12.94 -6.34 12.99
C THR A 163 11.72 -6.10 12.11
N ALA A 164 10.60 -6.78 12.40
CA ALA A 164 9.34 -6.57 11.68
C ALA A 164 8.74 -5.18 11.98
N GLU A 165 8.78 -4.71 13.22
CA GLU A 165 8.40 -3.34 13.60
C GLU A 165 9.23 -2.32 12.84
N TYR A 166 10.55 -2.47 12.83
CA TYR A 166 11.45 -1.58 12.08
C TYR A 166 11.11 -1.55 10.57
N LEU A 167 10.82 -2.72 9.98
CA LEU A 167 10.40 -2.80 8.58
C LEU A 167 9.07 -2.05 8.35
N THR A 168 8.10 -2.21 9.26
CA THR A 168 6.79 -1.55 9.14
C THR A 168 6.87 -0.04 9.38
N GLU A 169 7.71 0.41 10.29
CA GLU A 169 8.00 1.83 10.50
C GLU A 169 8.59 2.47 9.23
N ARG A 170 9.45 1.73 8.54
CA ARG A 170 10.14 2.21 7.34
C ARG A 170 9.26 2.21 6.09
N LEU A 171 8.43 1.17 5.90
CA LEU A 171 7.62 0.96 4.69
C LEU A 171 6.14 1.34 4.87
N GLY A 172 5.71 1.62 6.11
CA GLY A 172 4.32 1.88 6.43
C GLY A 172 3.45 0.61 6.30
N VAL A 173 2.15 0.81 6.05
CA VAL A 173 1.14 -0.27 6.02
C VAL A 173 0.85 -0.80 4.61
N ASN A 174 1.72 -0.53 3.63
CA ASN A 174 1.54 -1.03 2.28
C ASN A 174 2.02 -2.47 2.16
N LEU A 175 1.11 -3.44 2.26
CA LEU A 175 1.44 -4.86 2.23
C LEU A 175 2.10 -5.32 0.93
N ARG A 176 1.72 -4.75 -0.22
CA ARG A 176 2.34 -5.08 -1.51
C ARG A 176 3.81 -4.64 -1.53
N LEU A 177 4.09 -3.43 -1.05
CA LEU A 177 5.45 -2.94 -0.91
C LEU A 177 6.27 -3.81 0.07
N ILE A 178 5.71 -4.10 1.25
CA ILE A 178 6.35 -4.97 2.24
C ILE A 178 6.68 -6.34 1.64
N SER A 179 5.73 -6.95 0.91
CA SER A 179 5.95 -8.24 0.25
C SER A 179 7.08 -8.21 -0.77
N SER A 180 7.11 -7.17 -1.61
CA SER A 180 8.15 -6.98 -2.62
C SER A 180 9.53 -6.75 -1.99
N GLU A 181 9.62 -5.93 -0.94
CA GLU A 181 10.88 -5.69 -0.24
C GLU A 181 11.39 -6.94 0.49
N LEU A 182 10.50 -7.71 1.13
CA LEU A 182 10.86 -8.99 1.76
C LEU A 182 11.38 -10.00 0.74
N GLU A 183 10.76 -10.09 -0.45
CA GLU A 183 11.23 -10.99 -1.52
C GLU A 183 12.60 -10.60 -2.06
N LYS A 184 12.82 -9.30 -2.26
CA LYS A 184 14.10 -8.76 -2.67
C LYS A 184 15.19 -9.05 -1.63
N ILE A 185 14.91 -8.83 -0.35
CA ILE A 185 15.86 -9.12 0.73
C ILE A 185 16.15 -10.63 0.79
N ALA A 186 15.11 -11.47 0.72
CA ALA A 186 15.28 -12.92 0.75
C ALA A 186 16.23 -13.41 -0.36
N THR A 187 16.12 -12.82 -1.55
CA THR A 187 17.02 -13.12 -2.67
C THR A 187 18.43 -12.62 -2.42
N ALA A 188 18.56 -11.38 -1.89
CA ALA A 188 19.85 -10.73 -1.70
C ALA A 188 20.71 -11.37 -0.59
N ILE A 189 20.09 -11.87 0.48
CA ILE A 189 20.83 -12.48 1.61
C ILE A 189 20.97 -14.00 1.51
N TYR A 190 20.45 -14.61 0.43
CA TYR A 190 20.57 -16.06 0.25
C TYR A 190 22.04 -16.51 0.31
N PRO A 191 22.39 -17.61 1.03
CA PRO A 191 21.52 -18.61 1.68
C PRO A 191 21.07 -18.28 3.13
N GLU A 192 21.41 -17.11 3.66
CA GLU A 192 20.94 -16.66 4.97
C GLU A 192 19.42 -16.57 4.99
N LYS A 193 18.83 -16.93 6.15
CA LYS A 193 17.38 -16.93 6.33
C LYS A 193 16.90 -16.00 7.46
N VAL A 194 17.83 -15.39 8.18
CA VAL A 194 17.51 -14.51 9.31
C VAL A 194 17.53 -13.06 8.83
N LEU A 195 16.39 -12.41 8.85
CA LEU A 195 16.25 -10.98 8.52
C LEU A 195 16.80 -10.13 9.68
N LYS A 196 17.75 -9.26 9.38
CA LYS A 196 18.36 -8.34 10.34
C LYS A 196 18.02 -6.89 9.95
N ILE A 197 18.04 -5.98 10.92
CA ILE A 197 17.84 -4.53 10.67
C ILE A 197 18.81 -4.02 9.60
N LYS A 198 20.08 -4.45 9.65
CA LYS A 198 21.10 -4.08 8.65
C LYS A 198 20.69 -4.46 7.21
N ASP A 199 20.00 -5.58 7.03
CA ASP A 199 19.57 -6.02 5.71
C ASP A 199 18.46 -5.09 5.18
N ILE A 200 17.55 -4.67 6.07
CA ILE A 200 16.52 -3.67 5.75
C ILE A 200 17.18 -2.36 5.33
N ASP A 201 18.19 -1.90 6.07
CA ASP A 201 18.90 -0.65 5.73
C ASP A 201 19.63 -0.72 4.39
N THR A 202 20.20 -1.90 4.09
CA THR A 202 20.99 -2.10 2.87
C THR A 202 20.11 -2.25 1.62
N TYR A 203 19.02 -3.00 1.72
CA TYR A 203 18.26 -3.44 0.54
C TYR A 203 16.91 -2.78 0.37
N CYS A 204 16.26 -2.27 1.42
CA CYS A 204 15.01 -1.52 1.23
C CYS A 204 15.27 -0.14 0.61
N ARG A 205 14.46 0.20 -0.38
CA ARG A 205 14.46 1.56 -0.92
C ARG A 205 14.10 2.56 0.17
N LEU A 206 14.68 3.74 0.08
CA LEU A 206 14.35 4.90 0.94
C LEU A 206 13.01 5.56 0.55
N THR A 207 12.05 4.79 0.04
CA THR A 207 10.72 5.31 -0.24
C THR A 207 10.10 5.81 1.06
N ASP A 208 10.02 7.12 1.20
CA ASP A 208 9.42 7.83 2.34
C ASP A 208 10.08 7.63 3.72
N ASN A 209 11.37 7.31 3.79
CA ASN A 209 12.04 7.31 5.09
C ASN A 209 12.23 8.75 5.60
N VAL A 210 11.13 9.28 6.17
CA VAL A 210 11.09 10.58 6.83
C VAL A 210 12.23 10.72 7.84
N PHE A 211 12.67 9.61 8.45
CA PHE A 211 13.71 9.58 9.48
C PHE A 211 15.10 9.68 8.89
N ALA A 212 15.43 8.98 7.80
CA ALA A 212 16.72 9.12 7.13
C ALA A 212 16.91 10.53 6.56
N LEU A 213 15.84 11.12 6.00
CA LEU A 213 15.87 12.49 5.51
C LEU A 213 15.91 13.51 6.66
N ALA A 214 15.29 13.21 7.82
CA ALA A 214 15.48 14.02 9.02
C ALA A 214 16.93 13.96 9.49
N ASP A 215 17.55 12.79 9.46
CA ASP A 215 18.95 12.60 9.85
C ASP A 215 19.91 13.39 8.97
N LEU A 216 19.66 13.50 7.65
CA LEU A 216 20.44 14.36 6.74
C LEU A 216 20.42 15.83 7.17
N ILE A 217 19.31 16.31 7.74
CA ILE A 217 19.13 17.71 8.16
C ILE A 217 19.61 17.92 9.60
N THR A 218 19.51 16.90 10.46
CA THR A 218 19.74 17.01 11.91
C THR A 218 21.10 16.48 12.36
N SER A 219 21.70 15.54 11.63
CA SER A 219 23.01 14.97 11.99
C SER A 219 24.12 16.02 11.90
N ASN A 220 25.07 15.96 12.82
CA ASN A 220 26.29 16.81 12.82
C ASN A 220 27.48 16.09 12.20
N ASN A 221 27.32 14.88 11.71
CA ASN A 221 28.40 14.08 11.13
C ASN A 221 28.36 14.20 9.58
N ASN A 222 29.21 15.06 9.03
CA ASN A 222 29.27 15.31 7.61
C ASN A 222 29.67 14.07 6.78
N ASP A 223 30.55 13.21 7.31
CA ASP A 223 30.98 12.00 6.60
C ASP A 223 29.83 10.98 6.49
N GLU A 224 29.02 10.87 7.51
CA GLU A 224 27.85 9.97 7.50
C GLU A 224 26.78 10.49 6.54
N ILE A 225 26.55 11.81 6.53
CA ILE A 225 25.62 12.46 5.58
C ILE A 225 26.07 12.25 4.14
N MET A 226 27.37 12.44 3.85
CA MET A 226 27.90 12.21 2.48
C MET A 226 27.72 10.77 2.04
N LYS A 227 28.02 9.80 2.89
CA LYS A 227 27.80 8.37 2.59
C LYS A 227 26.33 8.07 2.32
N GLN A 228 25.43 8.64 3.12
CA GLN A 228 23.99 8.45 2.94
C GLN A 228 23.52 9.09 1.61
N LEU A 229 23.93 10.33 1.32
CA LEU A 229 23.58 11.02 0.07
C LEU A 229 24.10 10.30 -1.17
N SER A 230 25.35 9.88 -1.18
CA SER A 230 25.92 9.10 -2.28
C SER A 230 25.11 7.81 -2.52
N SER A 231 24.78 7.09 -1.45
CA SER A 231 23.94 5.88 -1.57
C SER A 231 22.52 6.17 -2.07
N ILE A 232 21.99 7.37 -1.81
CA ILE A 232 20.68 7.80 -2.30
C ILE A 232 20.76 8.14 -3.77
N PHE A 233 21.78 8.89 -4.20
CA PHE A 233 21.96 9.29 -5.60
C PHE A 233 22.30 8.11 -6.53
N GLU A 234 22.96 7.07 -6.03
CA GLU A 234 23.13 5.81 -6.78
C GLU A 234 21.81 5.11 -7.14
N LYS A 235 20.73 5.37 -6.38
CA LYS A 235 19.47 4.65 -6.47
C LYS A 235 18.29 5.51 -6.93
N SER A 236 18.40 6.83 -6.85
CA SER A 236 17.30 7.77 -7.11
C SER A 236 17.77 8.99 -7.87
N HIS A 237 16.95 9.44 -8.82
CA HIS A 237 17.24 10.66 -9.56
C HIS A 237 17.19 11.89 -8.62
N PRO A 238 18.11 12.89 -8.78
CA PRO A 238 18.15 14.07 -7.91
C PRO A 238 16.82 14.81 -7.73
N LEU A 239 15.97 14.89 -8.76
CA LEU A 239 14.63 15.48 -8.65
C LEU A 239 13.69 14.67 -7.75
N GLU A 240 13.83 13.34 -7.73
CA GLU A 240 13.07 12.48 -6.83
C GLU A 240 13.49 12.72 -5.37
N VAL A 241 14.80 12.81 -5.15
CA VAL A 241 15.37 13.15 -3.83
C VAL A 241 14.89 14.52 -3.36
N SER A 242 14.92 15.52 -4.25
CA SER A 242 14.40 16.87 -3.95
C SER A 242 12.91 16.82 -3.55
N ALA A 243 12.08 16.11 -4.32
CA ALA A 243 10.65 16.00 -4.02
C ALA A 243 10.38 15.35 -2.66
N LEU A 244 11.14 14.30 -2.31
CA LEU A 244 11.06 13.64 -1.01
C LEU A 244 11.48 14.58 0.14
N LEU A 245 12.59 15.29 -0.01
CA LEU A 245 13.04 16.30 0.96
C LEU A 245 12.01 17.41 1.14
N GLN A 246 11.44 17.94 0.05
CA GLN A 246 10.40 18.96 0.08
C GLN A 246 9.15 18.49 0.84
N SER A 247 8.71 17.26 0.59
CA SER A 247 7.56 16.66 1.27
C SER A 247 7.79 16.55 2.77
N ASN A 248 8.98 16.09 3.16
CA ASN A 248 9.31 15.90 4.57
C ASN A 248 9.54 17.23 5.32
N LEU A 249 10.20 18.21 4.68
CA LEU A 249 10.34 19.55 5.27
C LEU A 249 8.97 20.21 5.54
N ARG A 250 7.97 20.00 4.68
CA ARG A 250 6.59 20.47 4.96
C ARG A 250 6.05 19.87 6.25
N LYS A 251 6.25 18.57 6.46
CA LYS A 251 5.83 17.88 7.70
C LYS A 251 6.60 18.43 8.91
N PHE A 252 7.92 18.60 8.80
CA PHE A 252 8.76 19.14 9.90
C PHE A 252 8.35 20.57 10.28
N ILE A 253 8.14 21.44 9.30
CA ILE A 253 7.67 22.82 9.51
C ILE A 253 6.31 22.80 10.20
N TYR A 254 5.39 21.94 9.76
CA TYR A 254 4.07 21.83 10.36
C TYR A 254 4.14 21.36 11.82
N ILE A 255 4.92 20.31 12.10
CA ILE A 255 5.12 19.82 13.48
C ILE A 255 5.74 20.91 14.34
N LYS A 256 6.83 21.54 13.87
CA LYS A 256 7.54 22.57 14.63
C LYS A 256 6.68 23.80 14.92
N SER A 257 5.84 24.22 13.98
CA SER A 257 4.94 25.36 14.14
C SER A 257 3.82 25.08 15.14
N ASN A 258 3.32 23.86 15.21
CA ASN A 258 2.11 23.52 15.96
C ASN A 258 2.37 22.78 17.29
N GLN A 259 3.59 22.29 17.56
CA GLN A 259 3.89 21.47 18.74
C GLN A 259 3.66 22.19 20.09
N LYS A 260 3.57 23.53 20.09
CA LYS A 260 3.27 24.31 21.29
C LYS A 260 1.77 24.56 21.49
N THR A 261 0.97 24.42 20.46
CA THR A 261 -0.46 24.80 20.45
C THR A 261 -1.39 23.61 20.29
N LEU A 262 -0.95 22.54 19.63
CA LEU A 262 -1.73 21.34 19.36
C LEU A 262 -1.13 20.12 20.08
N SER A 263 -1.98 19.16 20.45
CA SER A 263 -1.52 17.86 20.94
C SER A 263 -0.86 17.06 19.81
N MET A 264 0.07 16.16 20.15
CA MET A 264 0.73 15.28 19.15
C MET A 264 -0.28 14.46 18.36
N LYS A 265 -1.38 14.05 18.99
CA LYS A 265 -2.47 13.34 18.32
C LYS A 265 -3.14 14.22 17.25
N MET A 266 -3.47 15.49 17.55
CA MET A 266 -4.06 16.41 16.57
C MET A 266 -3.11 16.71 15.41
N ILE A 267 -1.81 16.86 15.69
CA ILE A 267 -0.80 17.03 14.64
C ILE A 267 -0.74 15.80 13.75
N ALA A 268 -0.77 14.61 14.34
CA ALA A 268 -0.75 13.34 13.62
C ALA A 268 -1.98 13.17 12.72
N ASP A 269 -3.17 13.47 13.24
CA ASP A 269 -4.43 13.41 12.48
C ASP A 269 -4.40 14.38 11.28
N ASN A 270 -3.93 15.60 11.47
CA ASN A 270 -3.81 16.61 10.42
C ASN A 270 -2.80 16.24 9.33
N LEU A 271 -1.70 15.58 9.70
CA LEU A 271 -0.68 15.09 8.78
C LEU A 271 -1.03 13.73 8.18
N LYS A 272 -2.13 13.11 8.60
CA LYS A 272 -2.51 11.72 8.26
C LYS A 272 -1.39 10.72 8.57
N MET A 273 -0.72 10.95 9.70
CA MET A 273 0.37 10.14 10.22
C MET A 273 -0.03 9.50 11.55
N HIS A 274 0.74 8.50 11.98
CA HIS A 274 0.60 7.97 13.33
C HIS A 274 1.27 8.91 14.37
N GLU A 275 0.80 8.88 15.62
CA GLU A 275 1.34 9.75 16.69
C GLU A 275 2.81 9.46 17.01
N TYR A 276 3.22 8.19 16.96
CA TYR A 276 4.58 7.78 17.28
C TYR A 276 5.64 8.38 16.32
N PRO A 277 5.52 8.26 14.98
CA PRO A 277 6.40 8.96 14.04
C PRO A 277 6.45 10.47 14.26
N VAL A 278 5.32 11.10 14.57
CA VAL A 278 5.29 12.55 14.83
C VAL A 278 6.12 12.92 16.07
N LYS A 279 6.03 12.11 17.14
CA LYS A 279 6.87 12.30 18.34
C LYS A 279 8.35 12.17 18.02
N LEU A 280 8.75 11.12 17.31
CA LEU A 280 10.15 10.90 16.92
C LEU A 280 10.70 12.05 16.05
N ILE A 281 9.92 12.52 15.07
CA ILE A 281 10.30 13.67 14.25
C ILE A 281 10.45 14.90 15.12
N SER A 282 9.48 15.17 16.01
CA SER A 282 9.53 16.32 16.93
C SER A 282 10.79 16.33 17.79
N GLU A 283 11.21 15.15 18.28
CA GLU A 283 12.45 14.99 19.04
C GLU A 283 13.68 15.27 18.18
N LYS A 284 13.75 14.70 16.98
CA LYS A 284 14.88 14.91 16.06
C LYS A 284 15.06 16.35 15.64
N ILE A 285 13.96 17.08 15.37
CA ILE A 285 14.03 18.50 14.97
C ILE A 285 14.00 19.47 16.15
N LYS A 286 14.12 18.97 17.40
CA LYS A 286 14.01 19.80 18.60
C LYS A 286 14.97 20.98 18.59
N ASN A 287 16.21 20.77 18.17
CA ASN A 287 17.29 21.75 18.18
C ASN A 287 17.34 22.63 16.91
N ILE A 288 16.48 22.37 15.92
CA ILE A 288 16.42 23.18 14.70
C ILE A 288 15.33 24.24 14.87
N SER A 289 15.63 25.50 14.52
CA SER A 289 14.63 26.55 14.56
C SER A 289 13.59 26.40 13.43
N LEU A 290 12.42 27.00 13.62
CA LEU A 290 11.41 27.06 12.56
C LEU A 290 11.90 27.84 11.34
N GLU A 291 12.69 28.88 11.57
CA GLU A 291 13.28 29.71 10.52
C GLU A 291 14.29 28.91 9.70
N ASP A 292 15.12 28.08 10.36
CA ASP A 292 16.06 27.21 9.68
C ASP A 292 15.37 26.21 8.77
N LEU A 293 14.28 25.58 9.24
CA LEU A 293 13.50 24.64 8.41
C LEU A 293 12.87 25.33 7.20
N LYS A 294 12.41 26.58 7.36
CA LYS A 294 11.87 27.38 6.25
C LYS A 294 12.97 27.77 5.25
N ASP A 295 14.14 28.14 5.74
CA ASP A 295 15.28 28.47 4.91
C ASP A 295 15.77 27.24 4.13
N TYR A 296 15.87 26.08 4.77
CA TYR A 296 16.14 24.81 4.07
C TYR A 296 15.17 24.57 2.93
N LYS A 297 13.86 24.75 3.22
CA LYS A 297 12.83 24.57 2.20
C LYS A 297 12.97 25.55 1.04
N HIS A 298 13.31 26.82 1.32
CA HIS A 298 13.50 27.83 0.29
C HIS A 298 14.68 27.47 -0.61
N ARG A 299 15.84 27.18 -0.05
CA ARG A 299 17.06 26.78 -0.78
C ARG A 299 16.83 25.51 -1.62
N LEU A 300 16.08 24.55 -1.08
CA LEU A 300 15.75 23.33 -1.81
C LEU A 300 14.81 23.61 -2.99
N THR A 301 13.89 24.59 -2.86
CA THR A 301 13.02 25.01 -3.95
C THR A 301 13.82 25.71 -5.06
N GLU A 302 14.80 26.54 -4.71
CA GLU A 302 15.71 27.17 -5.68
C GLU A 302 16.60 26.12 -6.39
N ALA A 303 17.11 25.13 -5.65
CA ALA A 303 17.88 24.03 -6.23
C ALA A 303 17.04 23.22 -7.21
N GLU A 304 15.81 22.86 -6.85
CA GLU A 304 14.88 22.17 -7.73
C GLU A 304 14.57 22.97 -9.01
N PHE A 305 14.37 24.27 -8.89
CA PHE A 305 14.17 25.15 -10.04
C PHE A 305 15.38 25.14 -10.97
N LYS A 306 16.61 25.29 -10.45
CA LYS A 306 17.86 25.24 -11.24
C LYS A 306 18.03 23.91 -11.95
N ILE A 307 17.70 22.79 -11.28
CA ILE A 307 17.75 21.46 -11.90
C ILE A 307 16.73 21.34 -13.04
N LYS A 308 15.48 21.75 -12.82
CA LYS A 308 14.40 21.67 -13.81
C LYS A 308 14.59 22.56 -15.02
N THR A 309 15.26 23.70 -14.84
CA THR A 309 15.52 24.67 -15.91
C THR A 309 16.87 24.47 -16.60
N GLY A 310 17.63 23.43 -16.26
CA GLY A 310 18.95 23.15 -16.84
C GLY A 310 20.03 24.17 -16.48
N GLN A 311 19.82 24.96 -15.41
CA GLN A 311 20.79 25.93 -14.91
C GLN A 311 21.95 25.34 -14.11
N THR A 312 22.01 24.00 -14.06
CA THR A 312 23.09 23.27 -13.38
C THR A 312 23.58 22.12 -14.23
N ILE A 313 24.92 21.93 -14.22
CA ILE A 313 25.57 20.79 -14.87
C ILE A 313 25.58 19.57 -13.93
N ASN A 314 25.60 19.80 -12.62
CA ASN A 314 25.62 18.73 -11.61
C ASN A 314 24.45 18.89 -10.61
N PRO A 315 23.31 18.21 -10.86
CA PRO A 315 22.16 18.25 -9.97
C PRO A 315 22.42 17.72 -8.55
N GLU A 316 23.28 16.72 -8.40
CA GLU A 316 23.64 16.14 -7.10
C GLU A 316 24.38 17.15 -6.25
N TYR A 317 25.39 17.81 -6.80
CA TYR A 317 26.18 18.83 -6.12
C TYR A 317 25.31 20.01 -5.59
N ILE A 318 24.30 20.44 -6.38
CA ILE A 318 23.39 21.48 -5.92
C ILE A 318 22.59 21.00 -4.69
N LEU A 319 22.08 19.77 -4.70
CA LEU A 319 21.35 19.23 -3.54
C LEU A 319 22.27 19.06 -2.31
N GLU A 320 23.48 18.58 -2.52
CA GLU A 320 24.51 18.51 -1.48
C GLU A 320 24.76 19.89 -0.87
N SER A 321 24.96 20.92 -1.69
CA SER A 321 25.19 22.29 -1.23
C SER A 321 24.05 22.86 -0.39
N VAL A 322 22.80 22.45 -0.67
CA VAL A 322 21.64 22.82 0.17
C VAL A 322 21.73 22.15 1.53
N ILE A 323 22.11 20.89 1.59
CA ILE A 323 22.15 20.10 2.84
C ILE A 323 23.32 20.57 3.71
N PHE A 324 24.47 20.85 3.11
CA PHE A 324 25.68 21.30 3.82
C PHE A 324 25.77 22.83 4.00
N GLY A 325 25.03 23.61 3.24
CA GLY A 325 25.20 25.06 3.11
C GLY A 325 24.95 25.94 4.36
N LYS A 326 24.56 25.36 5.51
CA LYS A 326 24.58 26.01 6.83
C LYS A 326 25.73 25.55 7.71
N ARG A 327 26.57 24.63 7.23
CA ARG A 327 27.64 23.99 8.00
C ARG A 327 29.03 24.38 7.54
N LEU A 328 29.10 25.17 6.48
CA LEU A 328 30.29 25.88 6.04
C LEU A 328 30.22 27.34 6.49
#